data_40f7e813035a00d4bd841a5d61be0942
#
_entry.id   40f7e813035a00d4bd841a5d61be0942
#
_cell.length_a   1.000
_cell.length_b   1.000
_cell.length_c   1.000
_cell.angle_alpha   90.00
_cell.angle_beta   90.00
_cell.angle_gamma   90.00
#
_symmetry.space_group_name_H-M   'P 1'
#
loop_
_entity.id
_entity.type
_entity.pdbx_description
1 polymer ?
#
loop_
_entity_poly.entity_id
_entity_poly.type
_entity_poly.pdbx_seq_one_letter_code
_entity_poly.pdbx_strand_id
1 'polypeptide(L)'
;MKPGIWAITSEKNFAGKSSIIEIILWCLRGMPKDLQGDVRKWLSWVTLDFLVDAQPYRIEFTVEAGVPTGTLMLIRPGGAPTIVDRFSSDEGFAAAMSQFMMNTLDLDPIPAMQGKEGDKTAVEHGWTALSGGLYFGGDHKLLLGDVQMGGLPARMLQMYVGLPWALTVMQARTVKKEVEQEQDQSYKAAARAAAEATKARTRLETDLAGAQKTLAGLSL
;
A
#
# COMPACT_ATOMS: atom_id res chain seq x y z
N MET A 1 -24.48 13.13 11.08
CA MET A 1 -25.48 13.14 9.97
C MET A 1 -26.33 11.89 10.08
N LYS A 2 -27.59 11.92 9.66
CA LYS A 2 -28.40 10.68 9.55
C LYS A 2 -27.98 9.92 8.29
N PRO A 3 -28.16 8.60 8.24
CA PRO A 3 -27.92 7.84 7.00
C PRO A 3 -28.70 8.43 5.83
N GLY A 4 -28.08 8.57 4.66
CA GLY A 4 -28.69 9.16 3.47
C GLY A 4 -27.67 9.66 2.47
N ILE A 5 -28.17 10.23 1.38
CA ILE A 5 -27.34 10.90 0.37
C ILE A 5 -27.23 12.38 0.76
N TRP A 6 -26.02 12.89 0.82
CA TRP A 6 -25.71 14.26 1.18
C TRP A 6 -24.95 14.94 0.06
N ALA A 7 -25.19 16.23 -0.15
CA ALA A 7 -24.50 17.03 -1.14
C ALA A 7 -23.90 18.30 -0.51
N ILE A 8 -22.67 18.60 -0.84
CA ILE A 8 -22.01 19.87 -0.55
C ILE A 8 -22.11 20.72 -1.81
N THR A 9 -22.92 21.79 -1.77
CA THR A 9 -23.17 22.65 -2.92
C THR A 9 -22.71 24.07 -2.65
N SER A 10 -22.38 24.80 -3.70
CA SER A 10 -22.10 26.23 -3.67
C SER A 10 -22.40 26.82 -5.04
N GLU A 11 -22.94 28.04 -5.08
CA GLU A 11 -23.19 28.79 -6.32
C GLU A 11 -21.88 29.22 -7.00
N LYS A 12 -20.79 29.32 -6.23
CA LYS A 12 -19.48 29.76 -6.75
C LYS A 12 -18.57 28.56 -6.98
N ASN A 13 -17.84 28.55 -8.09
CA ASN A 13 -16.71 27.69 -8.32
C ASN A 13 -15.58 28.11 -7.38
N PHE A 14 -14.66 27.15 -7.06
CA PHE A 14 -13.52 27.37 -6.15
C PHE A 14 -13.90 27.76 -4.71
N ALA A 15 -15.11 27.43 -4.26
CA ALA A 15 -15.57 27.69 -2.89
C ALA A 15 -15.11 26.63 -1.86
N GLY A 16 -14.08 25.85 -2.16
CA GLY A 16 -13.50 24.88 -1.23
C GLY A 16 -14.30 23.60 -1.01
N LYS A 17 -15.31 23.29 -1.83
CA LYS A 17 -16.14 22.07 -1.69
C LYS A 17 -15.30 20.79 -1.68
N SER A 18 -14.38 20.67 -2.61
CA SER A 18 -13.48 19.51 -2.70
C SER A 18 -12.51 19.46 -1.51
N SER A 19 -12.06 20.62 -1.03
CA SER A 19 -11.16 20.69 0.14
C SER A 19 -11.84 20.16 1.40
N ILE A 20 -13.14 20.39 1.60
CA ILE A 20 -13.88 19.84 2.74
C ILE A 20 -13.89 18.30 2.68
N ILE A 21 -14.17 17.75 1.50
CA ILE A 21 -14.14 16.29 1.28
C ILE A 21 -12.73 15.75 1.52
N GLU A 22 -11.70 16.40 0.99
CA GLU A 22 -10.30 15.99 1.18
C GLU A 22 -9.87 16.05 2.66
N ILE A 23 -10.35 17.02 3.44
CA ILE A 23 -10.08 17.07 4.89
C ILE A 23 -10.77 15.91 5.61
N ILE A 24 -12.01 15.58 5.28
CA ILE A 24 -12.71 14.42 5.84
C ILE A 24 -11.95 13.14 5.51
N LEU A 25 -11.51 12.99 4.26
CA LEU A 25 -10.71 11.84 3.83
C LEU A 25 -9.37 11.79 4.55
N TRP A 26 -8.70 12.93 4.73
CA TRP A 26 -7.47 13.00 5.52
C TRP A 26 -7.69 12.47 6.93
N CYS A 27 -8.74 12.92 7.61
CA CYS A 27 -9.09 12.39 8.92
C CYS A 27 -9.29 10.88 8.93
N LEU A 28 -10.08 10.34 8.00
CA LEU A 28 -10.41 8.91 7.97
C LEU A 28 -9.26 8.02 7.47
N ARG A 29 -8.35 8.55 6.65
CA ARG A 29 -7.22 7.82 6.08
C ARG A 29 -5.93 7.97 6.89
N GLY A 30 -5.84 9.04 7.69
CA GLY A 30 -4.60 9.44 8.35
C GLY A 30 -3.60 10.16 7.43
N MET A 31 -3.94 10.32 6.14
CA MET A 31 -3.09 11.01 5.17
C MET A 31 -3.93 11.72 4.11
N PRO A 32 -3.52 12.92 3.67
CA PRO A 32 -4.19 13.62 2.58
C PRO A 32 -3.88 12.90 1.25
N LYS A 33 -4.82 12.93 0.33
CA LYS A 33 -4.63 12.42 -1.04
C LYS A 33 -4.37 13.57 -2.02
N ASP A 34 -5.37 14.42 -2.21
CA ASP A 34 -5.36 15.48 -3.20
C ASP A 34 -5.52 16.87 -2.56
N LEU A 35 -5.36 16.98 -1.23
CA LEU A 35 -5.43 18.25 -0.52
C LEU A 35 -4.24 19.13 -0.90
N GLN A 36 -4.53 20.29 -1.48
CA GLN A 36 -3.51 21.25 -1.90
C GLN A 36 -2.66 21.70 -0.69
N GLY A 37 -1.35 21.78 -0.88
CA GLY A 37 -0.40 22.12 0.18
C GLY A 37 -0.67 23.48 0.84
N ASP A 38 -1.17 24.46 0.07
CA ASP A 38 -1.53 25.75 0.61
C ASP A 38 -2.78 25.70 1.48
N VAL A 39 -3.81 24.95 1.08
CA VAL A 39 -5.00 24.73 1.91
C VAL A 39 -4.61 24.06 3.23
N ARG A 40 -3.70 23.09 3.19
CA ARG A 40 -3.19 22.41 4.37
C ARG A 40 -2.49 23.37 5.35
N LYS A 41 -1.75 24.35 4.84
CA LYS A 41 -1.06 25.37 5.67
C LYS A 41 -2.02 26.38 6.29
N TRP A 42 -3.21 26.57 5.71
CA TRP A 42 -4.23 27.47 6.28
C TRP A 42 -5.04 26.84 7.39
N LEU A 43 -5.01 25.51 7.49
CA LEU A 43 -5.68 24.83 8.58
C LEU A 43 -4.87 24.98 9.85
N SER A 44 -5.50 25.46 10.91
CA SER A 44 -4.92 25.55 12.25
C SER A 44 -5.40 24.43 13.16
N TRP A 45 -6.65 24.02 12.98
CA TRP A 45 -7.28 22.99 13.80
C TRP A 45 -8.37 22.24 13.01
N VAL A 46 -8.43 20.95 13.21
CA VAL A 46 -9.41 20.07 12.56
C VAL A 46 -10.02 19.16 13.62
N THR A 47 -11.35 19.04 13.60
CA THR A 47 -12.10 18.06 14.38
C THR A 47 -13.09 17.34 13.49
N LEU A 48 -13.11 16.01 13.58
CA LEU A 48 -14.10 15.17 12.92
C LEU A 48 -14.70 14.19 13.92
N ASP A 49 -16.03 14.25 14.08
CA ASP A 49 -16.80 13.22 14.79
C ASP A 49 -17.33 12.21 13.78
N PHE A 50 -17.14 10.93 14.04
CA PHE A 50 -17.60 9.86 13.16
C PHE A 50 -18.03 8.63 13.97
N LEU A 51 -18.74 7.71 13.32
CA LEU A 51 -19.19 6.46 13.91
C LEU A 51 -18.56 5.30 13.18
N VAL A 52 -18.05 4.33 13.93
CA VAL A 52 -17.71 3.00 13.40
C VAL A 52 -18.48 1.98 14.21
N ASP A 53 -19.29 1.18 13.56
CA ASP A 53 -20.15 0.16 14.19
C ASP A 53 -20.99 0.72 15.39
N ALA A 54 -21.62 1.88 15.13
CA ALA A 54 -22.39 2.64 16.11
C ALA A 54 -21.59 3.23 17.32
N GLN A 55 -20.29 2.98 17.39
CA GLN A 55 -19.42 3.60 18.39
C GLN A 55 -18.96 4.98 17.93
N PRO A 56 -19.12 6.03 18.75
CA PRO A 56 -18.71 7.38 18.39
C PRO A 56 -17.23 7.61 18.68
N TYR A 57 -16.54 8.12 17.69
CA TYR A 57 -15.13 8.50 17.76
C TYR A 57 -14.95 9.96 17.37
N ARG A 58 -13.86 10.55 17.82
CA ARG A 58 -13.41 11.89 17.46
C ARG A 58 -11.95 11.86 17.10
N ILE A 59 -11.62 12.46 15.98
CA ILE A 59 -10.25 12.85 15.62
C ILE A 59 -10.16 14.35 15.84
N GLU A 60 -9.12 14.76 16.54
CA GLU A 60 -8.86 16.18 16.81
C GLU A 60 -7.36 16.43 16.70
N PHE A 61 -6.97 17.41 15.86
CA PHE A 61 -5.58 17.75 15.68
C PHE A 61 -5.37 19.21 15.30
N THR A 62 -4.22 19.75 15.68
CA THR A 62 -3.69 21.01 15.18
C THR A 62 -2.79 20.75 13.98
N VAL A 63 -2.65 21.77 13.13
CA VAL A 63 -1.76 21.72 11.97
C VAL A 63 -0.76 22.86 12.10
N GLU A 64 0.51 22.54 12.32
CA GLU A 64 1.59 23.50 12.39
C GLU A 64 2.57 23.25 11.24
N ALA A 65 2.81 24.28 10.43
CA ALA A 65 3.63 24.17 9.21
C ALA A 65 3.20 23.00 8.28
N GLY A 66 1.90 22.63 8.31
CA GLY A 66 1.37 21.52 7.54
C GLY A 66 1.49 20.15 8.23
N VAL A 67 2.04 20.05 9.43
CA VAL A 67 2.20 18.79 10.18
C VAL A 67 1.07 18.62 11.19
N PRO A 68 0.34 17.49 11.17
CA PRO A 68 -0.75 17.22 12.12
C PRO A 68 -0.21 16.72 13.45
N THR A 69 -0.72 17.28 14.55
CA THR A 69 -0.47 16.79 15.91
C THR A 69 -1.79 16.70 16.65
N GLY A 70 -2.14 15.51 17.13
CA GLY A 70 -3.45 15.32 17.75
C GLY A 70 -3.72 13.95 18.32
N THR A 71 -5.01 13.66 18.46
CA THR A 71 -5.50 12.45 19.11
C THR A 71 -6.70 11.85 18.38
N LEU A 72 -6.79 10.53 18.43
CA LEU A 72 -7.99 9.77 18.16
C LEU A 72 -8.63 9.36 19.50
N MET A 73 -9.90 9.62 19.67
CA MET A 73 -10.62 9.41 20.93
C MET A 73 -11.91 8.62 20.71
N LEU A 74 -12.23 7.73 21.64
CA LEU A 74 -13.54 7.14 21.79
C LEU A 74 -14.39 8.06 22.67
N ILE A 75 -15.55 8.46 22.16
CA ILE A 75 -16.49 9.32 22.89
C ILE A 75 -17.53 8.45 23.60
N ARG A 76 -17.59 8.54 24.93
CA ARG A 76 -18.55 7.80 25.73
C ARG A 76 -19.70 8.72 26.15
N PRO A 77 -20.96 8.32 25.95
CA PRO A 77 -22.11 9.09 26.49
C PRO A 77 -21.99 9.29 28.00
N GLY A 78 -21.98 10.55 28.44
CA GLY A 78 -21.91 10.90 29.87
C GLY A 78 -20.57 10.65 30.56
N GLY A 79 -19.52 10.26 29.81
CA GLY A 79 -18.18 10.03 30.33
C GLY A 79 -17.13 10.92 29.70
N ALA A 80 -15.92 10.91 30.28
CA ALA A 80 -14.77 11.56 29.65
C ALA A 80 -14.33 10.79 28.37
N PRO A 81 -13.89 11.48 27.32
CA PRO A 81 -13.31 10.83 26.14
C PRO A 81 -12.11 9.94 26.52
N THR A 82 -12.04 8.77 25.92
CA THR A 82 -10.89 7.86 26.11
C THR A 82 -9.97 7.98 24.91
N ILE A 83 -8.70 8.30 25.13
CA ILE A 83 -7.71 8.38 24.07
C ILE A 83 -7.45 6.97 23.56
N VAL A 84 -7.63 6.78 22.27
CA VAL A 84 -7.34 5.54 21.55
C VAL A 84 -5.89 5.58 21.06
N ASP A 85 -5.49 6.70 20.44
CA ASP A 85 -4.13 6.89 19.96
C ASP A 85 -3.73 8.37 19.89
N ARG A 86 -2.43 8.64 19.74
CA ARG A 86 -1.83 9.98 19.61
C ARG A 86 -0.86 9.99 18.45
N PHE A 87 -0.77 11.12 17.76
CA PHE A 87 0.14 11.30 16.66
C PHE A 87 0.70 12.73 16.63
N SER A 88 1.91 12.88 16.06
CA SER A 88 2.62 14.16 15.96
C SER A 88 3.36 14.31 14.63
N SER A 89 3.03 13.49 13.64
CA SER A 89 3.57 13.56 12.28
C SER A 89 2.57 12.96 11.30
N ASP A 90 2.81 13.12 10.01
CA ASP A 90 2.01 12.50 8.95
C ASP A 90 2.07 10.96 9.01
N GLU A 91 3.27 10.43 9.19
CA GLU A 91 3.49 8.98 9.28
C GLU A 91 2.83 8.41 10.54
N GLY A 92 2.95 9.12 11.67
CA GLY A 92 2.28 8.74 12.92
C GLY A 92 0.77 8.75 12.80
N PHE A 93 0.20 9.76 12.13
CA PHE A 93 -1.24 9.82 11.89
C PHE A 93 -1.72 8.70 10.96
N ALA A 94 -0.99 8.45 9.87
CA ALA A 94 -1.30 7.35 8.96
C ALA A 94 -1.24 5.98 9.67
N ALA A 95 -0.22 5.76 10.51
CA ALA A 95 -0.08 4.53 11.28
C ALA A 95 -1.22 4.34 12.30
N ALA A 96 -1.54 5.39 13.08
CA ALA A 96 -2.63 5.39 14.06
C ALA A 96 -3.97 5.06 13.40
N MET A 97 -4.30 5.72 12.29
CA MET A 97 -5.55 5.46 11.57
C MET A 97 -5.57 4.10 10.90
N SER A 98 -4.44 3.65 10.36
CA SER A 98 -4.34 2.32 9.77
C SER A 98 -4.59 1.23 10.81
N GLN A 99 -3.91 1.29 11.93
CA GLN A 99 -4.09 0.33 13.02
C GLN A 99 -5.51 0.34 13.57
N PHE A 100 -6.05 1.54 13.82
CA PHE A 100 -7.40 1.70 14.35
C PHE A 100 -8.45 1.13 13.39
N MET A 101 -8.43 1.52 12.11
CA MET A 101 -9.46 1.12 11.15
C MET A 101 -9.35 -0.37 10.80
N MET A 102 -8.14 -0.90 10.61
CA MET A 102 -7.94 -2.32 10.33
C MET A 102 -8.47 -3.18 11.48
N ASN A 103 -8.15 -2.83 12.72
CA ASN A 103 -8.61 -3.57 13.89
C ASN A 103 -10.12 -3.41 14.13
N THR A 104 -10.67 -2.19 14.00
CA THR A 104 -12.08 -1.93 14.32
C THR A 104 -13.03 -2.50 13.27
N LEU A 105 -12.60 -2.55 12.02
CA LEU A 105 -13.36 -3.11 10.90
C LEU A 105 -13.06 -4.59 10.65
N ASP A 106 -12.20 -5.20 11.46
CA ASP A 106 -11.75 -6.60 11.32
C ASP A 106 -11.25 -6.90 9.90
N LEU A 107 -10.36 -6.03 9.40
CA LEU A 107 -9.82 -6.13 8.06
C LEU A 107 -8.41 -6.69 8.08
N ASP A 108 -8.15 -7.65 7.21
CA ASP A 108 -6.81 -8.15 6.95
C ASP A 108 -6.13 -7.39 5.80
N PRO A 109 -4.81 -7.20 5.84
CA PRO A 109 -4.09 -6.60 4.74
C PRO A 109 -4.16 -7.47 3.47
N ILE A 110 -4.19 -6.83 2.31
CA ILE A 110 -4.23 -7.51 1.02
C ILE A 110 -2.79 -7.79 0.55
N PRO A 111 -2.36 -9.06 0.46
CA PRO A 111 -1.05 -9.38 -0.07
C PRO A 111 -1.01 -9.19 -1.59
N ALA A 112 0.05 -8.59 -2.10
CA ALA A 112 0.29 -8.42 -3.52
C ALA A 112 1.79 -8.47 -3.85
N MET A 113 2.14 -8.92 -5.05
CA MET A 113 3.50 -8.83 -5.57
C MET A 113 3.72 -7.47 -6.23
N GLN A 114 4.71 -6.70 -5.77
CA GLN A 114 5.07 -5.40 -6.31
C GLN A 114 6.54 -5.39 -6.73
N GLY A 115 6.84 -4.70 -7.84
CA GLY A 115 8.20 -4.58 -8.37
C GLY A 115 8.26 -4.84 -9.86
N LYS A 116 9.47 -4.78 -10.40
CA LYS A 116 9.75 -5.07 -11.82
C LYS A 116 9.72 -6.58 -12.06
N GLU A 117 9.49 -6.98 -13.29
CA GLU A 117 9.52 -8.38 -13.68
C GLU A 117 10.88 -9.01 -13.35
N GLY A 118 10.87 -10.11 -12.58
CA GLY A 118 12.07 -10.79 -12.09
C GLY A 118 12.60 -10.29 -10.73
N ASP A 119 12.05 -9.20 -10.18
CA ASP A 119 12.44 -8.63 -8.87
C ASP A 119 11.17 -8.12 -8.14
N LYS A 120 10.17 -8.98 -8.03
CA LYS A 120 8.94 -8.67 -7.31
C LYS A 120 9.06 -9.13 -5.88
N THR A 121 8.66 -8.25 -4.96
CA THR A 121 8.56 -8.55 -3.54
C THR A 121 7.11 -8.60 -3.10
N ALA A 122 6.80 -9.46 -2.14
CA ALA A 122 5.50 -9.44 -1.49
C ALA A 122 5.37 -8.16 -0.65
N VAL A 123 4.27 -7.46 -0.84
CA VAL A 123 3.89 -6.28 -0.05
C VAL A 123 2.48 -6.47 0.45
N GLU A 124 2.19 -5.94 1.62
CA GLU A 124 0.86 -5.93 2.20
C GLU A 124 0.22 -4.55 2.03
N HIS A 125 -0.96 -4.53 1.46
CA HIS A 125 -1.76 -3.32 1.31
C HIS A 125 -2.76 -3.23 2.47
N GLY A 126 -2.49 -2.33 3.42
CA GLY A 126 -3.36 -2.04 4.56
C GLY A 126 -4.36 -0.93 4.28
N TRP A 127 -4.74 -0.21 5.33
CA TRP A 127 -5.77 0.81 5.30
C TRP A 127 -5.57 1.92 4.26
N THR A 128 -4.34 2.35 4.02
CA THR A 128 -4.05 3.36 3.01
C THR A 128 -4.59 2.98 1.64
N ALA A 129 -4.47 1.72 1.25
CA ALA A 129 -5.02 1.21 -0.01
C ALA A 129 -6.54 0.97 0.10
N LEU A 130 -6.98 0.29 1.16
CA LEU A 130 -8.39 -0.06 1.38
C LEU A 130 -9.28 1.19 1.48
N SER A 131 -8.82 2.24 2.16
CA SER A 131 -9.52 3.52 2.25
C SER A 131 -9.74 4.22 0.91
N GLY A 132 -9.01 3.84 -0.14
CA GLY A 132 -9.28 4.31 -1.50
C GLY A 132 -10.68 3.97 -1.99
N GLY A 133 -11.32 2.92 -1.45
CA GLY A 133 -12.71 2.57 -1.72
C GLY A 133 -13.76 3.46 -1.04
N LEU A 134 -13.36 4.32 -0.09
CA LEU A 134 -14.26 5.25 0.58
C LEU A 134 -14.63 6.47 -0.28
N TYR A 135 -13.82 6.78 -1.27
CA TYR A 135 -13.98 7.96 -2.08
C TYR A 135 -13.75 7.67 -3.56
N PHE A 136 -14.77 7.95 -4.34
CA PHE A 136 -14.72 7.92 -5.78
C PHE A 136 -14.72 9.35 -6.28
N GLY A 137 -13.55 9.85 -6.66
CA GLY A 137 -13.41 11.14 -7.37
C GLY A 137 -14.00 11.05 -8.77
N GLY A 138 -13.84 12.10 -9.56
CA GLY A 138 -14.26 12.12 -10.97
C GLY A 138 -13.57 11.07 -11.85
N ASP A 139 -12.53 10.41 -11.36
CA ASP A 139 -11.81 9.37 -12.09
C ASP A 139 -12.36 7.99 -11.74
N HIS A 140 -13.26 7.48 -12.62
CA HIS A 140 -13.87 6.15 -12.50
C HIS A 140 -12.86 4.99 -12.67
N LYS A 141 -11.65 5.26 -13.12
CA LYS A 141 -10.61 4.22 -13.28
C LYS A 141 -10.23 3.57 -11.96
N LEU A 142 -10.35 4.30 -10.85
CA LEU A 142 -10.13 3.75 -9.52
C LEU A 142 -11.14 2.67 -9.12
N LEU A 143 -12.37 2.73 -9.64
CA LEU A 143 -13.41 1.72 -9.42
C LEU A 143 -13.17 0.45 -10.23
N LEU A 144 -12.73 0.60 -11.48
CA LEU A 144 -12.60 -0.50 -12.44
C LEU A 144 -11.18 -1.09 -12.47
N GLY A 145 -10.25 -0.49 -11.75
CA GLY A 145 -8.85 -0.88 -11.71
C GLY A 145 -8.02 -0.15 -12.76
N ASP A 146 -7.10 0.67 -12.31
CA ASP A 146 -6.00 1.12 -13.15
C ASP A 146 -5.09 -0.10 -13.41
N VAL A 147 -4.65 -0.25 -14.64
CA VAL A 147 -3.74 -1.32 -15.07
C VAL A 147 -2.45 -1.33 -14.22
N GLN A 148 -2.04 -0.16 -13.73
CA GLN A 148 -0.88 -0.01 -12.84
C GLN A 148 -1.06 -0.62 -11.44
N MET A 149 -2.28 -0.80 -10.98
CA MET A 149 -2.56 -1.34 -9.63
C MET A 149 -2.62 -2.88 -9.57
N GLY A 150 -2.27 -3.57 -10.64
CA GLY A 150 -2.05 -5.02 -10.62
C GLY A 150 -3.24 -5.87 -10.13
N GLY A 151 -4.48 -5.43 -10.38
CA GLY A 151 -5.68 -6.13 -9.94
C GLY A 151 -6.07 -5.85 -8.48
N LEU A 152 -5.44 -4.91 -7.79
CA LEU A 152 -5.78 -4.50 -6.43
C LEU A 152 -7.24 -4.03 -6.30
N PRO A 153 -7.81 -3.21 -7.20
CA PRO A 153 -9.23 -2.80 -7.10
C PRO A 153 -10.21 -3.96 -7.14
N ALA A 154 -9.96 -4.98 -7.97
CA ALA A 154 -10.78 -6.18 -8.01
C ALA A 154 -10.72 -6.96 -6.69
N ARG A 155 -9.55 -7.02 -6.06
CA ARG A 155 -9.35 -7.65 -4.75
C ARG A 155 -10.04 -6.87 -3.64
N MET A 156 -9.93 -5.55 -3.64
CA MET A 156 -10.65 -4.67 -2.72
C MET A 156 -12.16 -4.88 -2.84
N LEU A 157 -12.68 -4.91 -4.07
CA LEU A 157 -14.11 -5.16 -4.30
C LEU A 157 -14.53 -6.52 -3.75
N GLN A 158 -13.73 -7.58 -3.95
CA GLN A 158 -14.00 -8.91 -3.40
C GLN A 158 -14.08 -8.90 -1.88
N MET A 159 -13.22 -8.14 -1.20
CA MET A 159 -13.27 -7.97 0.25
C MET A 159 -14.51 -7.19 0.70
N TYR A 160 -14.83 -6.06 0.08
CA TYR A 160 -16.01 -5.25 0.42
C TYR A 160 -17.34 -5.98 0.18
N VAL A 161 -17.39 -6.87 -0.81
CA VAL A 161 -18.55 -7.73 -1.06
C VAL A 161 -18.62 -8.90 -0.07
N GLY A 162 -17.54 -9.14 0.70
CA GLY A 162 -17.47 -10.20 1.69
C GLY A 162 -17.50 -11.60 1.04
N LEU A 163 -16.81 -11.78 -0.08
CA LEU A 163 -16.73 -13.10 -0.72
C LEU A 163 -15.99 -14.09 0.18
N PRO A 164 -16.59 -15.23 0.52
CA PRO A 164 -15.93 -16.28 1.28
C PRO A 164 -14.62 -16.69 0.61
N TRP A 165 -13.58 -16.88 1.40
CA TRP A 165 -12.24 -17.32 0.94
C TRP A 165 -11.49 -16.33 0.02
N ALA A 166 -11.99 -15.11 -0.20
CA ALA A 166 -11.33 -14.12 -1.05
C ALA A 166 -9.88 -13.88 -0.59
N LEU A 167 -9.67 -13.67 0.71
CA LEU A 167 -8.35 -13.47 1.29
C LEU A 167 -7.46 -14.71 1.14
N THR A 168 -7.97 -15.89 1.45
CA THR A 168 -7.24 -17.18 1.32
C THR A 168 -6.76 -17.39 -0.12
N VAL A 169 -7.63 -17.12 -1.11
CA VAL A 169 -7.26 -17.21 -2.53
C VAL A 169 -6.19 -16.19 -2.90
N MET A 170 -6.27 -14.97 -2.37
CA MET A 170 -5.26 -13.94 -2.61
C MET A 170 -3.90 -14.33 -2.02
N GLN A 171 -3.88 -14.80 -0.78
CA GLN A 171 -2.67 -15.30 -0.11
C GLN A 171 -2.05 -16.46 -0.89
N ALA A 172 -2.83 -17.47 -1.25
CA ALA A 172 -2.37 -18.61 -2.03
C ALA A 172 -1.77 -18.20 -3.39
N ARG A 173 -2.40 -17.24 -4.09
CA ARG A 173 -1.87 -16.71 -5.36
C ARG A 173 -0.56 -15.93 -5.18
N THR A 174 -0.41 -15.20 -4.08
CA THR A 174 0.82 -14.47 -3.78
C THR A 174 1.95 -15.44 -3.51
N VAL A 175 1.75 -16.40 -2.61
CA VAL A 175 2.74 -17.46 -2.30
C VAL A 175 3.12 -18.26 -3.56
N LYS A 176 2.14 -18.63 -4.38
CA LYS A 176 2.43 -19.32 -5.65
C LYS A 176 3.39 -18.51 -6.53
N LYS A 177 3.16 -17.21 -6.68
CA LYS A 177 4.03 -16.34 -7.50
C LYS A 177 5.42 -16.17 -6.90
N GLU A 178 5.55 -16.13 -5.58
CA GLU A 178 6.84 -16.10 -4.90
C GLU A 178 7.65 -17.36 -5.22
N VAL A 179 7.05 -18.53 -5.05
CA VAL A 179 7.70 -19.82 -5.33
C VAL A 179 8.09 -19.93 -6.81
N GLU A 180 7.21 -19.54 -7.73
CA GLU A 180 7.51 -19.52 -9.17
C GLU A 180 8.71 -18.60 -9.47
N GLN A 181 8.79 -17.44 -8.83
CA GLN A 181 9.90 -16.50 -9.02
C GLN A 181 11.22 -17.06 -8.44
N GLU A 182 11.19 -17.64 -7.25
CA GLU A 182 12.38 -18.28 -6.65
C GLU A 182 12.88 -19.44 -7.52
N GLN A 183 11.98 -20.24 -8.05
CA GLN A 183 12.29 -21.33 -8.98
C GLN A 183 12.98 -20.81 -10.23
N ASP A 184 12.41 -19.77 -10.86
CA ASP A 184 12.99 -19.15 -12.07
C ASP A 184 14.38 -18.56 -11.80
N GLN A 185 14.57 -17.92 -10.65
CA GLN A 185 15.88 -17.40 -10.24
C GLN A 185 16.90 -18.53 -10.05
N SER A 186 16.50 -19.62 -9.39
CA SER A 186 17.33 -20.79 -9.20
C SER A 186 17.74 -21.42 -10.54
N TYR A 187 16.83 -21.61 -11.47
CA TYR A 187 17.13 -22.12 -12.81
C TYR A 187 18.10 -21.22 -13.57
N LYS A 188 17.90 -19.91 -13.52
CA LYS A 188 18.81 -18.94 -14.17
C LYS A 188 20.20 -18.96 -13.55
N ALA A 189 20.29 -19.09 -12.22
CA ALA A 189 21.57 -19.19 -11.52
C ALA A 189 22.30 -20.49 -11.89
N ALA A 190 21.61 -21.63 -11.90
CA ALA A 190 22.17 -22.92 -12.28
C ALA A 190 22.63 -22.91 -13.76
N ALA A 191 21.87 -22.34 -14.67
CA ALA A 191 22.25 -22.21 -16.08
C ALA A 191 23.49 -21.35 -16.27
N ARG A 192 23.63 -20.25 -15.52
CA ARG A 192 24.83 -19.38 -15.54
C ARG A 192 26.05 -20.16 -15.01
N ALA A 193 25.92 -20.83 -13.89
CA ALA A 193 27.02 -21.64 -13.34
C ALA A 193 27.47 -22.75 -14.29
N ALA A 194 26.53 -23.44 -14.95
CA ALA A 194 26.83 -24.45 -15.95
C ALA A 194 27.57 -23.85 -17.18
N ALA A 195 27.16 -22.69 -17.63
CA ALA A 195 27.81 -21.99 -18.73
C ALA A 195 29.25 -21.55 -18.37
N GLU A 196 29.46 -21.05 -17.17
CA GLU A 196 30.80 -20.69 -16.67
C GLU A 196 31.71 -21.92 -16.52
N ALA A 197 31.19 -23.00 -15.96
CA ALA A 197 31.93 -24.27 -15.85
C ALA A 197 32.34 -24.81 -17.24
N THR A 198 31.44 -24.72 -18.21
CA THR A 198 31.75 -25.13 -19.61
C THR A 198 32.85 -24.26 -20.22
N LYS A 199 32.80 -22.94 -20.02
CA LYS A 199 33.85 -22.03 -20.50
C LYS A 199 35.21 -22.30 -19.84
N ALA A 200 35.19 -22.53 -18.51
CA ALA A 200 36.41 -22.85 -17.80
C ALA A 200 37.04 -24.18 -18.28
N ARG A 201 36.20 -25.18 -18.49
CA ARG A 201 36.62 -26.47 -19.06
C ARG A 201 37.26 -26.32 -20.44
N THR A 202 36.60 -25.63 -21.34
CA THR A 202 37.13 -25.39 -22.72
C THR A 202 38.48 -24.64 -22.68
N ARG A 203 38.62 -23.67 -21.76
CA ARG A 203 39.89 -22.97 -21.58
C ARG A 203 41.00 -23.90 -21.11
N LEU A 204 40.75 -24.74 -20.11
CA LEU A 204 41.70 -25.70 -19.60
C LEU A 204 42.10 -26.75 -20.68
N GLU A 205 41.15 -27.23 -21.46
CA GLU A 205 41.42 -28.14 -22.60
C GLU A 205 42.31 -27.47 -23.65
N THR A 206 42.10 -26.18 -23.95
CA THR A 206 42.94 -25.41 -24.88
C THR A 206 44.37 -25.21 -24.33
N ASP A 207 44.47 -24.85 -23.04
CA ASP A 207 45.75 -24.65 -22.35
C ASP A 207 46.56 -25.97 -22.29
N LEU A 208 45.88 -27.08 -22.03
CA LEU A 208 46.48 -28.40 -22.02
C LEU A 208 47.00 -28.83 -23.41
N ALA A 209 46.22 -28.61 -24.45
CA ALA A 209 46.61 -28.89 -25.82
C ALA A 209 47.83 -28.04 -26.24
N GLY A 210 47.86 -26.77 -25.82
CA GLY A 210 49.00 -25.87 -26.03
C GLY A 210 50.29 -26.36 -25.33
N ALA A 211 50.17 -26.76 -24.06
CA ALA A 211 51.29 -27.28 -23.30
C ALA A 211 51.85 -28.60 -23.88
N GLN A 212 50.97 -29.52 -24.31
CA GLN A 212 51.37 -30.76 -24.99
C GLN A 212 52.13 -30.50 -26.27
N LYS A 213 51.69 -29.55 -27.08
CA LYS A 213 52.36 -29.15 -28.30
C LYS A 213 53.76 -28.57 -28.05
N THR A 214 53.89 -27.75 -27.02
CA THR A 214 55.19 -27.19 -26.61
C THR A 214 56.16 -28.27 -26.14
N LEU A 215 55.68 -29.23 -25.36
CA LEU A 215 56.46 -30.38 -24.87
C LEU A 215 56.95 -31.26 -26.04
N ALA A 216 56.09 -31.54 -27.02
CA ALA A 216 56.45 -32.30 -28.21
C ALA A 216 57.51 -31.60 -29.05
N GLY A 217 57.52 -30.28 -29.09
CA GLY A 217 58.53 -29.48 -29.81
C GLY A 217 59.88 -29.36 -29.11
N LEU A 218 59.95 -29.67 -27.80
CA LEU A 218 61.19 -29.67 -27.03
C LEU A 218 61.86 -31.06 -26.99
N SER A 219 61.21 -32.10 -27.48
CA SER A 219 61.69 -33.48 -27.49
C SER A 219 62.38 -33.87 -28.81
N LEU A 220 62.63 -32.92 -29.71
CA LEU A 220 63.39 -33.02 -30.93
C LEU A 220 64.73 -32.24 -30.83
#